data_3cc13d19ce21ce9b0b87e5f182062b6b
#
_entry.id   3cc13d19ce21ce9b0b87e5f182062b6b
#
_cell.length_a   1.000
_cell.length_b   1.000
_cell.length_c   1.000
_cell.angle_alpha   90.00
_cell.angle_beta   90.00
_cell.angle_gamma   90.00
#
_symmetry.space_group_name_H-M   'P 1'
#
loop_
_entity.id
_entity.type
_entity.pdbx_description
1 polymer ?
#
loop_
_entity_poly.entity_id
_entity_poly.type
_entity_poly.pdbx_seq_one_letter_code
_entity_poly.pdbx_strand_id
1 'polypeptide(L)'
;MIAKTNLRILVSFCFFMLMIALIIGCAAKKPFWGDEKTGFILNYRLAPNEVWKYQSASSQMMNMEQMGQAIETETNSINHYTIKGKGVDEQKNFLATVFIDTMNIIAKGMGRENKPDLSPFIDKSFGLTFSSKGKELELPGADSLTIDFGMMGGGKQDVKTFFRSILPDLPSNPVKIGETWTEEDTIKVKQGGMDININMKSTHTLEAMETVDGMECLKITTTSKGTLDGEGQQMGMDLNFEGDLEGKATWYFAYKKGLFMKSNTENFMEGTIAASGPTNMTMPITQETKAEVKLVVPAPPSFK
;
A
#
# COMPACT_ATOMS: atom_id res chain seq x y z
N MET A 1 -33.12 -9.87 -74.14
CA MET A 1 -31.68 -9.90 -73.77
C MET A 1 -31.30 -8.97 -72.61
N ILE A 2 -32.17 -8.08 -72.17
CA ILE A 2 -31.90 -7.03 -71.15
C ILE A 2 -31.99 -7.54 -69.71
N ALA A 3 -32.78 -8.61 -69.44
CA ALA A 3 -33.02 -9.09 -68.09
C ALA A 3 -31.82 -9.85 -67.44
N LYS A 4 -30.92 -10.47 -68.21
CA LYS A 4 -29.75 -11.23 -67.70
C LYS A 4 -28.58 -10.33 -67.26
N THR A 5 -28.49 -9.09 -67.81
CA THR A 5 -27.43 -8.14 -67.53
C THR A 5 -27.65 -7.50 -66.14
N ASN A 6 -28.90 -7.15 -65.81
CA ASN A 6 -29.25 -6.53 -64.52
C ASN A 6 -29.08 -7.48 -63.36
N LEU A 7 -29.30 -8.80 -63.51
CA LEU A 7 -29.12 -9.78 -62.49
C LEU A 7 -27.63 -9.98 -62.11
N ARG A 8 -26.72 -9.93 -63.11
CA ARG A 8 -25.27 -10.03 -62.89
C ARG A 8 -24.71 -8.82 -62.12
N ILE A 9 -25.22 -7.62 -62.45
CA ILE A 9 -24.82 -6.38 -61.75
C ILE A 9 -25.32 -6.39 -60.29
N LEU A 10 -26.58 -6.84 -60.08
CA LEU A 10 -27.15 -6.94 -58.72
C LEU A 10 -26.41 -7.94 -57.84
N VAL A 11 -26.05 -9.12 -58.36
CA VAL A 11 -25.28 -10.14 -57.63
C VAL A 11 -23.87 -9.65 -57.35
N SER A 12 -23.20 -8.95 -58.26
CA SER A 12 -21.88 -8.36 -58.05
C SER A 12 -21.90 -7.26 -56.96
N PHE A 13 -22.95 -6.45 -56.93
CA PHE A 13 -23.12 -5.38 -55.95
C PHE A 13 -23.40 -5.94 -54.57
N CYS A 14 -24.23 -6.99 -54.45
CA CYS A 14 -24.44 -7.71 -53.17
C CYS A 14 -23.19 -8.37 -52.68
N PHE A 15 -22.34 -8.97 -53.53
CA PHE A 15 -21.08 -9.59 -53.17
C PHE A 15 -20.05 -8.56 -52.68
N PHE A 16 -20.02 -7.38 -53.31
CA PHE A 16 -19.14 -6.26 -52.89
C PHE A 16 -19.58 -5.64 -51.58
N MET A 17 -20.89 -5.50 -51.32
CA MET A 17 -21.44 -5.08 -50.03
C MET A 17 -21.15 -6.10 -48.91
N LEU A 18 -21.22 -7.39 -49.22
CA LEU A 18 -20.92 -8.45 -48.25
C LEU A 18 -19.42 -8.47 -47.89
N MET A 19 -18.53 -8.20 -48.86
CA MET A 19 -17.08 -8.07 -48.64
C MET A 19 -16.73 -6.86 -47.74
N ILE A 20 -17.41 -5.71 -47.94
CA ILE A 20 -17.24 -4.52 -47.12
C ILE A 20 -17.72 -4.77 -45.69
N ALA A 21 -18.81 -5.52 -45.47
CA ALA A 21 -19.32 -5.86 -44.17
C ALA A 21 -18.36 -6.78 -43.35
N LEU A 22 -17.55 -7.59 -44.05
CA LEU A 22 -16.54 -8.49 -43.39
C LEU A 22 -15.27 -7.73 -42.95
N ILE A 23 -14.99 -6.53 -43.52
CA ILE A 23 -13.81 -5.74 -43.15
C ILE A 23 -14.08 -4.87 -41.91
N ILE A 24 -15.34 -4.58 -41.56
CA ILE A 24 -15.73 -3.74 -40.44
C ILE A 24 -15.78 -4.53 -39.09
N GLY A 25 -15.55 -5.85 -39.12
CA GLY A 25 -15.91 -6.79 -38.05
C GLY A 25 -14.85 -7.13 -37.01
N CYS A 26 -13.66 -6.51 -36.96
CA CYS A 26 -12.67 -6.82 -35.93
C CYS A 26 -11.87 -5.60 -35.45
N ALA A 27 -12.56 -4.55 -34.99
CA ALA A 27 -11.92 -3.69 -34.04
C ALA A 27 -11.94 -4.45 -32.69
N ALA A 28 -10.90 -5.21 -32.40
CA ALA A 28 -10.72 -5.82 -31.07
C ALA A 28 -10.90 -4.71 -30.03
N LYS A 29 -11.93 -4.82 -29.19
CA LYS A 29 -12.11 -3.87 -28.07
C LYS A 29 -10.80 -3.80 -27.32
N LYS A 30 -10.16 -2.63 -27.29
CA LYS A 30 -8.96 -2.42 -26.50
C LYS A 30 -9.25 -2.87 -25.07
N PRO A 31 -8.36 -3.67 -24.47
CA PRO A 31 -8.55 -4.07 -23.09
C PRO A 31 -8.65 -2.82 -22.21
N PHE A 32 -9.57 -2.81 -21.28
CA PHE A 32 -9.84 -1.64 -20.42
C PHE A 32 -8.68 -1.33 -19.45
N TRP A 33 -7.69 -2.20 -19.33
CA TRP A 33 -6.45 -1.98 -18.57
C TRP A 33 -5.32 -1.35 -19.41
N GLY A 34 -5.58 -1.01 -20.69
CA GLY A 34 -4.59 -0.43 -21.59
C GLY A 34 -3.56 -1.42 -22.11
N ASP A 35 -2.50 -0.90 -22.72
CA ASP A 35 -1.38 -1.63 -23.30
C ASP A 35 -0.10 -0.78 -23.30
N GLU A 36 1.04 -1.34 -23.73
CA GLU A 36 2.32 -0.62 -23.81
C GLU A 36 2.27 0.64 -24.69
N LYS A 37 1.44 0.65 -25.73
CA LYS A 37 1.34 1.79 -26.67
C LYS A 37 0.49 2.93 -26.10
N THR A 38 -0.62 2.59 -25.48
CA THR A 38 -1.59 3.57 -24.95
C THR A 38 -1.36 3.92 -23.49
N GLY A 39 -0.50 3.19 -22.80
CA GLY A 39 -0.29 3.24 -21.36
C GLY A 39 -1.21 2.28 -20.61
N PHE A 40 -0.77 1.83 -19.45
CA PHE A 40 -1.53 0.95 -18.56
C PHE A 40 -2.44 1.77 -17.65
N ILE A 41 -3.68 1.31 -17.52
CA ILE A 41 -4.67 1.87 -16.59
C ILE A 41 -4.70 0.98 -15.36
N LEU A 42 -4.14 1.47 -14.26
CA LEU A 42 -4.09 0.74 -13.01
C LEU A 42 -5.31 1.07 -12.16
N ASN A 43 -6.06 0.06 -11.80
CA ASN A 43 -7.19 0.17 -10.86
C ASN A 43 -7.28 -1.10 -10.03
N TYR A 44 -7.55 -0.95 -8.74
CA TYR A 44 -7.95 -2.06 -7.89
C TYR A 44 -9.30 -2.62 -8.34
N ARG A 45 -9.51 -3.91 -8.05
CA ARG A 45 -10.77 -4.60 -8.26
C ARG A 45 -10.95 -5.64 -7.18
N LEU A 46 -11.95 -5.42 -6.38
CA LEU A 46 -12.31 -6.32 -5.29
C LEU A 46 -13.79 -6.64 -5.41
N ALA A 47 -14.10 -7.87 -5.81
CA ALA A 47 -15.49 -8.31 -5.91
C ALA A 47 -16.09 -8.61 -4.52
N PRO A 48 -17.43 -8.56 -4.37
CA PRO A 48 -18.08 -9.01 -3.15
C PRO A 48 -17.70 -10.46 -2.84
N ASN A 49 -17.31 -10.73 -1.58
CA ASN A 49 -16.79 -12.00 -1.06
C ASN A 49 -15.43 -12.45 -1.61
N GLU A 50 -14.81 -11.71 -2.52
CA GLU A 50 -13.41 -11.93 -2.87
C GLU A 50 -12.51 -11.70 -1.65
N VAL A 51 -11.45 -12.51 -1.53
CA VAL A 51 -10.57 -12.53 -0.37
C VAL A 51 -9.13 -12.36 -0.83
N TRP A 52 -8.46 -11.36 -0.29
CA TRP A 52 -7.02 -11.15 -0.42
C TRP A 52 -6.36 -11.43 0.93
N LYS A 53 -5.39 -12.32 0.96
CA LYS A 53 -4.61 -12.63 2.17
C LYS A 53 -3.20 -12.11 2.00
N TYR A 54 -2.74 -11.32 2.95
CA TYR A 54 -1.40 -10.76 2.94
C TYR A 54 -0.59 -11.20 4.14
N GLN A 55 0.71 -11.35 3.92
CA GLN A 55 1.71 -11.38 4.96
C GLN A 55 2.53 -10.10 4.87
N SER A 56 2.72 -9.44 6.01
CA SER A 56 3.64 -8.33 6.18
C SER A 56 4.73 -8.74 7.15
N ALA A 57 5.98 -8.49 6.80
CA ALA A 57 7.14 -8.67 7.67
C ALA A 57 7.94 -7.38 7.69
N SER A 58 8.37 -6.93 8.87
CA SER A 58 9.24 -5.76 8.98
C SER A 58 10.33 -5.95 10.02
N SER A 59 11.46 -5.31 9.79
CA SER A 59 12.57 -5.16 10.73
C SER A 59 12.92 -3.68 10.82
N GLN A 60 12.95 -3.16 12.02
CA GLN A 60 13.25 -1.78 12.33
C GLN A 60 14.40 -1.73 13.33
N MET A 61 15.41 -0.93 13.02
CA MET A 61 16.52 -0.59 13.90
C MET A 61 16.46 0.89 14.24
N MET A 62 16.36 1.22 15.49
CA MET A 62 16.33 2.60 15.99
C MET A 62 17.52 2.83 16.90
N ASN A 63 18.29 3.88 16.65
CA ASN A 63 19.36 4.36 17.49
C ASN A 63 19.00 5.75 18.01
N MET A 64 19.11 5.94 19.31
CA MET A 64 18.87 7.21 19.98
C MET A 64 20.02 7.47 20.94
N GLU A 65 20.51 8.71 20.98
CA GLU A 65 21.51 9.12 21.97
C GLU A 65 20.84 9.89 23.10
N GLN A 66 20.99 9.40 24.33
CA GLN A 66 20.47 10.05 25.53
C GLN A 66 21.59 10.21 26.56
N MET A 67 21.90 11.43 26.97
CA MET A 67 22.95 11.75 27.96
C MET A 67 24.32 11.13 27.62
N GLY A 68 24.69 11.09 26.33
CA GLY A 68 25.94 10.49 25.85
C GLY A 68 25.95 8.95 25.84
N GLN A 69 24.79 8.31 26.02
CA GLN A 69 24.64 6.87 25.90
C GLN A 69 23.80 6.55 24.66
N ALA A 70 24.33 5.67 23.81
CA ALA A 70 23.57 5.14 22.69
C ALA A 70 22.56 4.08 23.17
N ILE A 71 21.32 4.26 22.81
CA ILE A 71 20.22 3.31 23.03
C ILE A 71 19.84 2.74 21.67
N GLU A 72 20.09 1.45 21.48
CA GLU A 72 19.70 0.73 20.29
C GLU A 72 18.45 -0.10 20.58
N THR A 73 17.47 -0.04 19.67
CA THR A 73 16.25 -0.85 19.74
C THR A 73 16.00 -1.50 18.39
N GLU A 74 15.87 -2.83 18.39
CA GLU A 74 15.47 -3.63 17.24
C GLU A 74 14.01 -4.06 17.42
N THR A 75 13.17 -3.83 16.42
CA THR A 75 11.79 -4.31 16.41
C THR A 75 11.55 -5.14 15.16
N ASN A 76 11.10 -6.37 15.35
CA ASN A 76 10.73 -7.28 14.28
C ASN A 76 9.24 -7.58 14.37
N SER A 77 8.54 -7.57 13.23
CA SER A 77 7.14 -7.95 13.17
C SER A 77 6.83 -8.89 12.00
N ILE A 78 5.88 -9.80 12.21
CA ILE A 78 5.29 -10.64 11.16
C ILE A 78 3.79 -10.67 11.42
N ASN A 79 3.03 -10.19 10.44
CA ASN A 79 1.59 -10.07 10.53
C ASN A 79 0.93 -10.75 9.35
N HIS A 80 -0.21 -11.42 9.57
CA HIS A 80 -1.08 -11.92 8.52
C HIS A 80 -2.43 -11.24 8.66
N TYR A 81 -2.97 -10.78 7.55
CA TYR A 81 -4.27 -10.16 7.52
C TYR A 81 -5.03 -10.52 6.23
N THR A 82 -6.34 -10.53 6.35
CA THR A 82 -7.25 -10.86 5.26
C THR A 82 -8.13 -9.66 4.95
N ILE A 83 -8.16 -9.23 3.69
CA ILE A 83 -9.10 -8.22 3.17
C ILE A 83 -10.21 -8.95 2.44
N LYS A 84 -11.46 -8.81 2.89
CA LYS A 84 -12.65 -9.41 2.28
C LYS A 84 -13.56 -8.33 1.72
N GLY A 85 -13.84 -8.38 0.42
CA GLY A 85 -14.74 -7.47 -0.27
C GLY A 85 -16.19 -7.60 0.22
N LYS A 86 -16.86 -6.46 0.37
CA LYS A 86 -18.29 -6.35 0.67
C LYS A 86 -19.11 -5.81 -0.50
N GLY A 87 -18.49 -5.01 -1.35
CA GLY A 87 -19.13 -4.32 -2.46
C GLY A 87 -18.53 -2.94 -2.68
N VAL A 88 -19.35 -2.05 -3.19
CA VAL A 88 -18.98 -0.64 -3.41
C VAL A 88 -20.05 0.28 -2.84
N ASP A 89 -19.63 1.48 -2.42
CA ASP A 89 -20.56 2.54 -1.99
C ASP A 89 -21.17 3.29 -3.20
N GLU A 90 -21.97 4.33 -2.93
CA GLU A 90 -22.60 5.17 -3.94
C GLU A 90 -21.56 5.95 -4.78
N GLN A 91 -20.39 6.24 -4.23
CA GLN A 91 -19.26 6.91 -4.88
C GLN A 91 -18.34 5.93 -5.64
N LYS A 92 -18.69 4.62 -5.67
CA LYS A 92 -17.92 3.53 -6.27
C LYS A 92 -16.59 3.24 -5.57
N ASN A 93 -16.44 3.61 -4.30
CA ASN A 93 -15.34 3.18 -3.49
C ASN A 93 -15.57 1.74 -3.02
N PHE A 94 -14.52 0.96 -2.90
CA PHE A 94 -14.60 -0.40 -2.38
C PHE A 94 -14.84 -0.40 -0.88
N LEU A 95 -15.80 -1.21 -0.47
CA LEU A 95 -16.08 -1.52 0.93
C LEU A 95 -15.53 -2.91 1.22
N ALA A 96 -14.72 -3.03 2.26
CA ALA A 96 -14.11 -4.29 2.67
C ALA A 96 -14.11 -4.44 4.19
N THR A 97 -13.82 -5.66 4.67
CA THR A 97 -13.46 -5.94 6.06
C THR A 97 -12.03 -6.44 6.07
N VAL A 98 -11.22 -5.88 6.95
CA VAL A 98 -9.88 -6.37 7.28
C VAL A 98 -9.98 -7.24 8.53
N PHE A 99 -9.48 -8.46 8.48
CA PHE A 99 -9.33 -9.38 9.60
C PHE A 99 -7.86 -9.45 9.96
N ILE A 100 -7.54 -9.38 11.25
CA ILE A 100 -6.20 -9.59 11.78
C ILE A 100 -6.08 -11.09 12.09
N ASP A 101 -5.48 -11.86 11.17
CA ASP A 101 -5.38 -13.31 11.30
C ASP A 101 -4.31 -13.70 12.34
N THR A 102 -3.12 -13.10 12.23
CA THR A 102 -2.03 -13.23 13.22
C THR A 102 -1.21 -11.96 13.28
N MET A 103 -0.67 -11.67 14.45
CA MET A 103 0.25 -10.57 14.68
C MET A 103 1.32 -10.99 15.68
N ASN A 104 2.59 -10.77 15.32
CA ASN A 104 3.72 -11.06 16.20
C ASN A 104 4.70 -9.88 16.11
N ILE A 105 5.01 -9.30 17.26
CA ILE A 105 5.94 -8.18 17.38
C ILE A 105 6.92 -8.50 18.49
N ILE A 106 8.21 -8.37 18.21
CA ILE A 106 9.29 -8.57 19.17
C ILE A 106 10.16 -7.32 19.14
N ALA A 107 10.26 -6.63 20.26
CA ALA A 107 11.16 -5.50 20.42
C ALA A 107 12.31 -5.89 21.37
N LYS A 108 13.55 -5.57 20.96
CA LYS A 108 14.76 -5.79 21.76
C LYS A 108 15.47 -4.46 21.97
N GLY A 109 15.86 -4.16 23.18
CA GLY A 109 16.61 -2.96 23.52
C GLY A 109 17.10 -3.00 24.95
N MET A 110 18.24 -2.35 25.23
CA MET A 110 18.85 -2.28 26.58
C MET A 110 19.01 -3.66 27.23
N GLY A 111 19.36 -4.71 26.44
CA GLY A 111 19.51 -6.08 26.93
C GLY A 111 18.21 -6.79 27.32
N ARG A 112 17.05 -6.26 26.98
CA ARG A 112 15.73 -6.84 27.27
C ARG A 112 14.98 -7.12 25.97
N GLU A 113 14.15 -8.16 26.01
CA GLU A 113 13.19 -8.48 24.96
C GLU A 113 11.78 -8.21 25.49
N ASN A 114 10.99 -7.49 24.69
CA ASN A 114 9.59 -7.20 24.97
C ASN A 114 8.72 -7.83 23.87
N LYS A 115 7.72 -8.59 24.30
CA LYS A 115 6.70 -9.18 23.44
C LYS A 115 5.34 -8.72 23.98
N PRO A 116 4.70 -7.71 23.35
CA PRO A 116 3.37 -7.29 23.79
C PRO A 116 2.37 -8.44 23.62
N ASP A 117 1.39 -8.51 24.52
CA ASP A 117 0.27 -9.44 24.36
C ASP A 117 -0.64 -8.94 23.26
N LEU A 118 -0.59 -9.61 22.11
CA LEU A 118 -1.40 -9.30 20.92
C LEU A 118 -2.63 -10.20 20.78
N SER A 119 -2.84 -11.12 21.73
CA SER A 119 -3.99 -12.03 21.71
C SER A 119 -5.35 -11.31 21.64
N PRO A 120 -5.56 -10.11 22.25
CA PRO A 120 -6.81 -9.38 22.13
C PRO A 120 -7.15 -8.90 20.72
N PHE A 121 -6.17 -8.90 19.79
CA PHE A 121 -6.33 -8.42 18.41
C PHE A 121 -6.52 -9.52 17.40
N ILE A 122 -6.11 -10.75 17.74
CA ILE A 122 -6.29 -11.90 16.86
C ILE A 122 -7.77 -12.15 16.64
N ASP A 123 -8.15 -12.46 15.41
CA ASP A 123 -9.54 -12.63 14.95
C ASP A 123 -10.41 -11.36 15.07
N LYS A 124 -9.83 -10.20 15.39
CA LYS A 124 -10.53 -8.93 15.31
C LYS A 124 -10.59 -8.44 13.86
N SER A 125 -11.58 -7.60 13.61
CA SER A 125 -11.77 -7.02 12.28
C SER A 125 -12.26 -5.59 12.38
N PHE A 126 -11.98 -4.84 11.32
CA PHE A 126 -12.44 -3.46 11.13
C PHE A 126 -12.82 -3.24 9.66
N GLY A 127 -13.52 -2.15 9.38
CA GLY A 127 -13.88 -1.77 8.03
C GLY A 127 -12.71 -1.12 7.30
N LEU A 128 -12.69 -1.26 5.98
CA LEU A 128 -11.81 -0.54 5.08
C LEU A 128 -12.63 0.00 3.92
N THR A 129 -12.58 1.32 3.72
CA THR A 129 -13.13 1.98 2.52
C THR A 129 -11.96 2.56 1.73
N PHE A 130 -11.85 2.20 0.46
CA PHE A 130 -10.76 2.69 -0.41
C PHE A 130 -11.24 2.92 -1.84
N SER A 131 -10.59 3.84 -2.53
CA SER A 131 -10.89 4.18 -3.92
C SER A 131 -10.37 3.11 -4.90
N SER A 132 -10.82 3.15 -6.15
CA SER A 132 -10.25 2.29 -7.20
C SER A 132 -8.76 2.56 -7.46
N LYS A 133 -8.22 3.66 -6.92
CA LYS A 133 -6.79 4.00 -7.00
C LYS A 133 -5.99 3.57 -5.77
N GLY A 134 -6.60 2.88 -4.81
CA GLY A 134 -5.93 2.42 -3.61
C GLY A 134 -5.99 3.40 -2.44
N LYS A 135 -6.36 4.66 -2.70
CA LYS A 135 -6.42 5.66 -1.63
C LYS A 135 -7.38 5.22 -0.55
N GLU A 136 -6.83 5.01 0.63
CA GLU A 136 -7.59 4.71 1.83
C GLU A 136 -8.41 5.94 2.26
N LEU A 137 -9.70 5.75 2.45
CA LEU A 137 -10.62 6.83 2.80
C LEU A 137 -11.01 6.73 4.28
N GLU A 138 -11.36 5.52 4.73
CA GLU A 138 -11.83 5.30 6.10
C GLU A 138 -11.42 3.91 6.60
N LEU A 139 -11.16 3.81 7.92
CA LEU A 139 -10.94 2.56 8.67
C LEU A 139 -11.92 2.43 9.83
N PRO A 140 -13.23 2.23 9.56
CA PRO A 140 -14.26 2.20 10.61
C PRO A 140 -13.99 1.08 11.62
N GLY A 141 -13.93 1.43 12.92
CA GLY A 141 -13.70 0.49 14.01
C GLY A 141 -12.23 0.21 14.34
N ALA A 142 -11.27 0.65 13.53
CA ALA A 142 -9.85 0.48 13.83
C ALA A 142 -9.40 1.32 15.05
N ASP A 143 -10.00 2.47 15.27
CA ASP A 143 -9.69 3.35 16.42
C ASP A 143 -10.02 2.71 17.79
N SER A 144 -10.90 1.70 17.82
CA SER A 144 -11.24 0.97 19.05
C SER A 144 -10.23 -0.12 19.41
N LEU A 145 -9.31 -0.43 18.51
CA LEU A 145 -8.29 -1.45 18.67
C LEU A 145 -6.94 -0.76 18.99
N THR A 146 -6.52 -0.82 20.27
CA THR A 146 -5.26 -0.19 20.73
C THR A 146 -4.32 -1.23 21.31
N ILE A 147 -3.05 -1.20 20.90
CA ILE A 147 -1.97 -2.04 21.42
C ILE A 147 -1.19 -1.25 22.46
N ASP A 148 -0.93 -1.83 23.61
CA ASP A 148 -0.07 -1.22 24.64
C ASP A 148 1.34 -1.83 24.57
N PHE A 149 2.28 -1.06 24.05
CA PHE A 149 3.69 -1.44 23.96
C PHE A 149 4.46 -1.14 25.26
N GLY A 150 3.79 -0.64 26.29
CA GLY A 150 4.41 -0.16 27.52
C GLY A 150 5.22 1.13 27.29
N MET A 151 5.79 1.65 28.39
CA MET A 151 6.52 2.93 28.32
C MET A 151 7.74 2.92 27.39
N MET A 152 8.44 1.78 27.28
CA MET A 152 9.62 1.65 26.40
C MET A 152 9.27 1.48 24.92
N GLY A 153 8.04 1.08 24.60
CA GLY A 153 7.55 0.88 23.23
C GLY A 153 6.66 2.01 22.71
N GLY A 154 6.64 3.17 23.38
CA GLY A 154 5.82 4.32 22.97
C GLY A 154 4.36 4.28 23.46
N GLY A 155 4.05 3.43 24.45
CA GLY A 155 2.74 3.39 25.08
C GLY A 155 1.65 2.76 24.21
N LYS A 156 0.43 3.30 24.30
CA LYS A 156 -0.72 2.82 23.53
C LYS A 156 -0.68 3.36 22.11
N GLN A 157 -0.83 2.46 21.13
CA GLN A 157 -0.89 2.78 19.71
C GLN A 157 -2.16 2.20 19.10
N ASP A 158 -2.81 2.96 18.22
CA ASP A 158 -3.96 2.50 17.46
C ASP A 158 -3.54 1.45 16.43
N VAL A 159 -4.32 0.40 16.28
CA VAL A 159 -4.17 -0.57 15.18
C VAL A 159 -4.24 0.12 13.83
N LYS A 160 -5.00 1.19 13.70
CA LYS A 160 -5.08 2.05 12.52
C LYS A 160 -3.70 2.49 12.00
N THR A 161 -2.74 2.76 12.89
CA THR A 161 -1.37 3.15 12.51
C THR A 161 -0.64 2.05 11.73
N PHE A 162 -0.91 0.78 12.03
CA PHE A 162 -0.29 -0.36 11.33
C PHE A 162 -0.95 -0.71 10.00
N PHE A 163 -2.17 -0.22 9.78
CA PHE A 163 -2.97 -0.54 8.60
C PHE A 163 -3.20 0.69 7.69
N ARG A 164 -2.57 1.81 7.98
CA ARG A 164 -2.53 2.93 7.05
C ARG A 164 -1.68 2.58 5.83
N SER A 165 -2.17 2.94 4.65
CA SER A 165 -1.45 2.72 3.39
C SER A 165 -1.08 1.25 3.12
N ILE A 166 -1.97 0.31 3.52
CA ILE A 166 -1.77 -1.12 3.26
C ILE A 166 -1.82 -1.48 1.77
N LEU A 167 -2.40 -0.62 0.96
CA LEU A 167 -2.45 -0.72 -0.49
C LEU A 167 -1.70 0.47 -1.10
N PRO A 168 -0.77 0.26 -2.06
CA PRO A 168 -0.15 1.35 -2.78
C PRO A 168 -1.16 2.19 -3.57
N ASP A 169 -0.97 3.51 -3.58
CA ASP A 169 -1.75 4.41 -4.41
C ASP A 169 -1.36 4.25 -5.90
N LEU A 170 -2.35 4.29 -6.78
CA LEU A 170 -2.21 4.07 -8.21
C LEU A 170 -2.39 5.37 -8.99
N PRO A 171 -1.65 5.56 -10.10
CA PRO A 171 -1.74 6.77 -10.91
C PRO A 171 -3.16 6.99 -11.44
N SER A 172 -3.59 8.24 -11.47
CA SER A 172 -4.90 8.62 -12.00
C SER A 172 -4.97 8.48 -13.52
N ASN A 173 -3.86 8.75 -14.22
CA ASN A 173 -3.73 8.67 -15.66
C ASN A 173 -3.08 7.35 -16.10
N PRO A 174 -3.30 6.91 -17.37
CA PRO A 174 -2.54 5.81 -17.95
C PRO A 174 -1.04 6.10 -17.91
N VAL A 175 -0.23 5.08 -17.60
CA VAL A 175 1.22 5.20 -17.49
C VAL A 175 1.92 4.16 -18.37
N LYS A 176 3.01 4.55 -19.05
CA LYS A 176 3.84 3.68 -19.89
C LYS A 176 5.10 3.26 -19.15
N ILE A 177 5.71 2.18 -19.63
CA ILE A 177 7.03 1.76 -19.16
C ILE A 177 8.04 2.91 -19.34
N GLY A 178 8.77 3.24 -18.30
CA GLY A 178 9.70 4.36 -18.20
C GLY A 178 9.07 5.69 -17.76
N GLU A 179 7.75 5.81 -17.73
CA GLU A 179 7.08 7.02 -17.23
C GLU A 179 6.99 7.05 -15.69
N THR A 180 6.93 8.27 -15.17
CA THR A 180 6.88 8.54 -13.73
C THR A 180 5.62 9.32 -13.36
N TRP A 181 5.19 9.16 -12.11
CA TRP A 181 4.18 10.03 -11.47
C TRP A 181 4.60 10.35 -10.04
N THR A 182 4.06 11.41 -9.49
CA THR A 182 4.35 11.86 -8.12
C THR A 182 3.08 11.93 -7.30
N GLU A 183 3.22 11.67 -6.01
CA GLU A 183 2.19 11.80 -4.99
C GLU A 183 2.74 12.57 -3.80
N GLU A 184 1.90 13.40 -3.21
CA GLU A 184 2.20 14.11 -1.96
C GLU A 184 1.15 13.70 -0.94
N ASP A 185 1.61 13.31 0.24
CA ASP A 185 0.74 12.84 1.31
C ASP A 185 1.16 13.45 2.65
N THR A 186 0.17 13.67 3.52
CA THR A 186 0.38 14.11 4.90
C THR A 186 -0.27 13.10 5.83
N ILE A 187 0.55 12.41 6.61
CA ILE A 187 0.12 11.39 7.56
C ILE A 187 0.23 11.97 8.97
N LYS A 188 -0.84 11.87 9.74
CA LYS A 188 -0.84 12.24 11.17
C LYS A 188 -0.90 10.99 12.01
N VAL A 189 0.07 10.84 12.91
CA VAL A 189 0.14 9.72 13.85
C VAL A 189 0.28 10.22 15.27
N LYS A 190 -0.27 9.45 16.23
CA LYS A 190 -0.05 9.66 17.65
C LYS A 190 0.83 8.55 18.17
N GLN A 191 2.01 8.89 18.63
CA GLN A 191 2.98 7.92 19.12
C GLN A 191 3.80 8.50 20.28
N GLY A 192 3.97 7.72 21.35
CA GLY A 192 4.81 8.12 22.47
C GLY A 192 4.36 9.38 23.21
N GLY A 193 3.08 9.73 23.15
CA GLY A 193 2.56 10.97 23.73
C GLY A 193 2.77 12.19 22.82
N MET A 194 3.25 11.99 21.59
CA MET A 194 3.42 13.04 20.58
C MET A 194 2.39 12.93 19.47
N ASP A 195 1.94 14.07 18.95
CA ASP A 195 1.23 14.21 17.68
C ASP A 195 2.27 14.50 16.61
N ILE A 196 2.47 13.56 15.68
CA ILE A 196 3.50 13.62 14.63
C ILE A 196 2.82 13.81 13.27
N ASN A 197 3.28 14.81 12.51
CA ASN A 197 2.92 15.02 11.12
C ASN A 197 4.08 14.53 10.24
N ILE A 198 3.77 13.73 9.23
CA ILE A 198 4.71 13.25 8.24
C ILE A 198 4.26 13.80 6.89
N ASN A 199 5.05 14.69 6.31
CA ASN A 199 4.80 15.23 4.98
C ASN A 199 5.75 14.51 4.01
N MET A 200 5.20 13.77 3.07
CA MET A 200 5.98 12.91 2.19
C MET A 200 5.66 13.18 0.72
N LYS A 201 6.70 13.23 -0.10
CA LYS A 201 6.61 13.26 -1.55
C LYS A 201 7.23 11.99 -2.11
N SER A 202 6.43 11.22 -2.86
CA SER A 202 6.84 9.99 -3.51
C SER A 202 6.87 10.17 -5.02
N THR A 203 7.92 9.63 -5.65
CA THR A 203 8.05 9.53 -7.11
C THR A 203 8.07 8.05 -7.47
N HIS A 204 7.14 7.66 -8.29
CA HIS A 204 6.97 6.29 -8.77
C HIS A 204 7.41 6.21 -10.23
N THR A 205 8.02 5.10 -10.63
CA THR A 205 8.40 4.81 -12.02
C THR A 205 7.87 3.44 -12.41
N LEU A 206 7.15 3.36 -13.52
CA LEU A 206 6.78 2.06 -14.11
C LEU A 206 8.00 1.49 -14.86
N GLU A 207 8.68 0.52 -14.25
CA GLU A 207 9.95 -0.02 -14.76
C GLU A 207 9.77 -1.05 -15.88
N ALA A 208 8.89 -2.03 -15.65
CA ALA A 208 8.80 -3.19 -16.53
C ALA A 208 7.50 -3.98 -16.32
N MET A 209 7.28 -4.95 -17.20
CA MET A 209 6.36 -6.08 -16.96
C MET A 209 7.17 -7.31 -16.53
N GLU A 210 6.74 -7.96 -15.46
CA GLU A 210 7.34 -9.19 -14.94
C GLU A 210 6.25 -10.19 -14.55
N THR A 211 6.60 -11.49 -14.50
CA THR A 211 5.70 -12.51 -13.98
C THR A 211 6.00 -12.77 -12.51
N VAL A 212 4.99 -12.60 -11.64
CA VAL A 212 5.07 -12.86 -10.20
C VAL A 212 3.99 -13.88 -9.84
N ASP A 213 4.36 -14.99 -9.25
CA ASP A 213 3.46 -16.09 -8.84
C ASP A 213 2.47 -16.49 -9.97
N GLY A 214 2.97 -16.57 -11.21
CA GLY A 214 2.19 -16.93 -12.40
C GLY A 214 1.27 -15.84 -12.94
N MET A 215 1.29 -14.63 -12.36
CA MET A 215 0.52 -13.48 -12.82
C MET A 215 1.43 -12.45 -13.50
N GLU A 216 0.95 -11.90 -14.61
CA GLU A 216 1.62 -10.78 -15.30
C GLU A 216 1.41 -9.50 -14.48
N CYS A 217 2.50 -8.91 -14.04
CA CYS A 217 2.53 -7.76 -13.15
C CYS A 217 3.32 -6.61 -13.77
N LEU A 218 2.92 -5.41 -13.40
CA LEU A 218 3.73 -4.21 -13.58
C LEU A 218 4.64 -4.07 -12.37
N LYS A 219 5.94 -3.88 -12.62
CA LYS A 219 6.94 -3.57 -11.62
C LYS A 219 7.07 -2.06 -11.51
N ILE A 220 6.87 -1.55 -10.33
CA ILE A 220 6.98 -0.12 -10.02
C ILE A 220 8.07 0.07 -8.97
N THR A 221 8.95 1.04 -9.20
CA THR A 221 9.89 1.53 -8.19
C THR A 221 9.41 2.86 -7.65
N THR A 222 9.69 3.11 -6.38
CA THR A 222 9.31 4.34 -5.68
C THR A 222 10.52 4.89 -4.95
N THR A 223 10.71 6.20 -5.01
CA THR A 223 11.60 6.94 -4.13
C THR A 223 10.76 7.97 -3.38
N SER A 224 10.95 8.07 -2.07
CA SER A 224 10.20 8.98 -1.21
C SER A 224 11.16 9.86 -0.44
N LYS A 225 10.77 11.12 -0.24
CA LYS A 225 11.42 12.07 0.66
C LYS A 225 10.36 12.80 1.45
N GLY A 226 10.64 13.07 2.72
CA GLY A 226 9.67 13.73 3.57
C GLY A 226 10.32 14.37 4.78
N THR A 227 9.49 15.12 5.51
CA THR A 227 9.81 15.73 6.79
C THR A 227 8.85 15.22 7.85
N LEU A 228 9.36 15.11 9.07
CA LEU A 228 8.58 14.79 10.26
C LEU A 228 8.67 15.97 11.21
N ASP A 229 7.52 16.39 11.71
CA ASP A 229 7.41 17.35 12.80
C ASP A 229 6.42 16.81 13.83
N GLY A 230 6.73 16.97 15.11
CA GLY A 230 5.88 16.45 16.16
C GLY A 230 6.03 17.22 17.47
N GLU A 231 4.95 17.30 18.21
CA GLU A 231 4.92 17.91 19.54
C GLU A 231 4.11 17.05 20.51
N GLY A 232 4.45 17.10 21.78
CA GLY A 232 3.74 16.35 22.79
C GLY A 232 4.28 16.59 24.19
N GLN A 233 3.76 15.81 25.14
CA GLN A 233 4.18 15.87 26.53
C GLN A 233 4.37 14.47 27.09
N GLN A 234 5.48 14.25 27.76
CA GLN A 234 5.76 13.00 28.46
C GLN A 234 6.48 13.29 29.79
N MET A 235 6.04 12.67 30.88
CA MET A 235 6.65 12.80 32.22
C MET A 235 6.82 14.25 32.69
N GLY A 236 5.93 15.17 32.28
CA GLY A 236 6.00 16.58 32.65
C GLY A 236 7.04 17.40 31.85
N MET A 237 7.57 16.85 30.78
CA MET A 237 8.42 17.54 29.82
C MET A 237 7.64 17.77 28.53
N ASP A 238 7.82 18.93 27.91
CA ASP A 238 7.36 19.21 26.55
C ASP A 238 8.36 18.59 25.58
N LEU A 239 7.85 17.84 24.60
CA LEU A 239 8.64 17.15 23.57
C LEU A 239 8.41 17.83 22.23
N ASN A 240 9.49 18.05 21.48
CA ASN A 240 9.47 18.52 20.10
C ASN A 240 10.32 17.55 19.26
N PHE A 241 9.76 17.08 18.14
CA PHE A 241 10.43 16.18 17.21
C PHE A 241 10.52 16.83 15.85
N GLU A 242 11.71 16.87 15.27
CA GLU A 242 11.95 17.29 13.89
C GLU A 242 12.87 16.27 13.22
N GLY A 243 12.58 15.93 11.95
CA GLY A 243 13.39 14.98 11.23
C GLY A 243 13.08 14.91 9.74
N ASP A 244 13.94 14.19 9.04
CA ASP A 244 13.83 13.89 7.62
C ASP A 244 13.64 12.40 7.40
N LEU A 245 12.88 12.05 6.35
CA LEU A 245 12.57 10.70 5.93
C LEU A 245 12.97 10.49 4.48
N GLU A 246 13.71 9.43 4.21
CA GLU A 246 13.95 8.93 2.85
C GLU A 246 13.49 7.49 2.72
N GLY A 247 12.93 7.12 1.57
CA GLY A 247 12.44 5.79 1.33
C GLY A 247 12.66 5.30 -0.09
N LYS A 248 12.77 3.98 -0.23
CA LYS A 248 12.78 3.28 -1.52
C LYS A 248 11.86 2.08 -1.43
N ALA A 249 11.10 1.84 -2.49
CA ALA A 249 10.29 0.65 -2.58
C ALA A 249 10.32 0.07 -4.00
N THR A 250 10.14 -1.24 -4.10
CA THR A 250 9.80 -1.93 -5.34
C THR A 250 8.53 -2.71 -5.08
N TRP A 251 7.53 -2.53 -5.93
CA TRP A 251 6.27 -3.22 -5.76
C TRP A 251 5.70 -3.70 -7.11
N TYR A 252 4.77 -4.64 -7.03
CA TYR A 252 4.24 -5.36 -8.16
C TYR A 252 2.71 -5.33 -8.14
N PHE A 253 2.12 -4.98 -9.28
CA PHE A 253 0.69 -4.89 -9.45
C PHE A 253 0.20 -5.75 -10.61
N ALA A 254 -0.63 -6.75 -10.33
CA ALA A 254 -1.27 -7.59 -11.33
C ALA A 254 -2.40 -6.81 -12.00
N TYR A 255 -2.06 -5.96 -12.96
CA TYR A 255 -2.94 -4.94 -13.54
C TYR A 255 -4.19 -5.51 -14.23
N LYS A 256 -4.09 -6.71 -14.83
CA LYS A 256 -5.26 -7.39 -15.41
C LYS A 256 -6.25 -7.87 -14.34
N LYS A 257 -5.78 -8.15 -13.14
CA LYS A 257 -6.59 -8.56 -11.98
C LYS A 257 -7.01 -7.39 -11.10
N GLY A 258 -6.29 -6.27 -11.15
CA GLY A 258 -6.49 -5.15 -10.26
C GLY A 258 -6.07 -5.47 -8.82
N LEU A 259 -4.90 -6.10 -8.67
CA LEU A 259 -4.46 -6.71 -7.43
C LEU A 259 -3.00 -6.36 -7.12
N PHE A 260 -2.75 -5.86 -5.90
CA PHE A 260 -1.41 -5.69 -5.37
C PHE A 260 -0.82 -7.06 -4.99
N MET A 261 0.40 -7.34 -5.45
CA MET A 261 1.03 -8.64 -5.27
C MET A 261 2.04 -8.67 -4.15
N LYS A 262 3.00 -7.76 -4.20
CA LYS A 262 4.06 -7.66 -3.19
C LYS A 262 4.78 -6.33 -3.26
N SER A 263 5.43 -5.96 -2.15
CA SER A 263 6.41 -4.88 -2.10
C SER A 263 7.58 -5.22 -1.20
N ASN A 264 8.74 -4.63 -1.51
CA ASN A 264 9.88 -4.49 -0.62
C ASN A 264 10.14 -3.01 -0.43
N THR A 265 10.28 -2.58 0.81
CA THR A 265 10.45 -1.18 1.19
C THR A 265 11.64 -1.05 2.12
N GLU A 266 12.44 -0.02 1.92
CA GLU A 266 13.52 0.41 2.81
C GLU A 266 13.32 1.89 3.10
N ASN A 267 13.25 2.25 4.39
CA ASN A 267 13.12 3.63 4.84
C ASN A 267 14.25 3.95 5.81
N PHE A 268 14.75 5.17 5.70
CA PHE A 268 15.68 5.77 6.65
C PHE A 268 15.09 7.07 7.17
N MET A 269 15.17 7.28 8.47
CA MET A 269 14.76 8.49 9.16
C MET A 269 15.88 8.95 10.06
N GLU A 270 16.16 10.24 10.01
CA GLU A 270 17.04 10.92 10.97
C GLU A 270 16.32 12.13 11.54
N GLY A 271 16.58 12.43 12.81
CA GLY A 271 15.92 13.54 13.45
C GLY A 271 16.43 13.82 14.86
N THR A 272 15.73 14.68 15.53
CA THR A 272 16.05 15.12 16.89
C THR A 272 14.80 15.27 17.71
N ILE A 273 14.82 14.71 18.92
CA ILE A 273 13.80 14.96 19.95
C ILE A 273 14.39 15.97 20.93
N ALA A 274 13.79 17.13 21.04
CA ALA A 274 14.08 18.11 22.06
C ALA A 274 13.06 17.97 23.20
N ALA A 275 13.54 17.77 24.42
CA ALA A 275 12.73 17.75 25.61
C ALA A 275 13.04 19.00 26.46
N SER A 276 11.99 19.73 26.85
CA SER A 276 12.08 20.93 27.69
C SER A 276 11.20 20.81 28.94
N GLY A 277 11.74 21.29 30.08
CA GLY A 277 11.05 21.19 31.38
C GLY A 277 12.05 21.34 32.52
N PRO A 278 11.95 20.51 33.58
CA PRO A 278 12.91 20.56 34.70
C PRO A 278 14.37 20.35 34.28
N THR A 279 14.57 19.62 33.18
CA THR A 279 15.87 19.43 32.53
C THR A 279 15.67 19.51 31.03
N ASN A 280 16.45 20.35 30.36
CA ASN A 280 16.42 20.42 28.90
C ASN A 280 17.43 19.41 28.34
N MET A 281 17.00 18.63 27.33
CA MET A 281 17.87 17.70 26.64
C MET A 281 17.51 17.60 25.15
N THR A 282 18.49 17.22 24.37
CA THR A 282 18.35 16.97 22.94
C THR A 282 18.83 15.57 22.66
N MET A 283 18.02 14.78 21.96
CA MET A 283 18.29 13.37 21.68
C MET A 283 18.26 13.15 20.17
N PRO A 284 19.42 13.05 19.50
CA PRO A 284 19.48 12.61 18.12
C PRO A 284 18.91 11.19 18.00
N ILE A 285 18.18 10.96 16.91
CA ILE A 285 17.54 9.68 16.61
C ILE A 285 17.75 9.33 15.15
N THR A 286 18.07 8.06 14.88
CA THR A 286 18.03 7.50 13.52
C THR A 286 17.23 6.21 13.55
N GLN A 287 16.54 5.94 12.44
CA GLN A 287 15.74 4.72 12.29
C GLN A 287 15.90 4.17 10.88
N GLU A 288 16.25 2.89 10.77
CA GLU A 288 16.19 2.13 9.54
C GLU A 288 15.04 1.14 9.61
N THR A 289 14.23 1.06 8.56
CA THR A 289 13.12 0.11 8.47
C THR A 289 13.19 -0.63 7.13
N LYS A 290 13.12 -1.96 7.18
CA LYS A 290 12.92 -2.83 6.02
C LYS A 290 11.60 -3.55 6.18
N ALA A 291 10.79 -3.53 5.12
CA ALA A 291 9.49 -4.20 5.15
C ALA A 291 9.24 -4.95 3.84
N GLU A 292 8.60 -6.09 3.97
CA GLU A 292 8.07 -6.88 2.87
C GLU A 292 6.57 -7.07 3.10
N VAL A 293 5.77 -6.83 2.07
CA VAL A 293 4.36 -7.23 2.02
C VAL A 293 4.16 -8.15 0.82
N LYS A 294 3.45 -9.24 1.00
CA LYS A 294 3.14 -10.16 -0.10
C LYS A 294 1.75 -10.75 0.02
N LEU A 295 1.10 -10.90 -1.13
CA LEU A 295 -0.12 -11.67 -1.24
C LEU A 295 0.19 -13.15 -1.02
N VAL A 296 -0.54 -13.79 -0.10
CA VAL A 296 -0.48 -15.25 0.09
C VAL A 296 -1.49 -15.86 -0.88
N VAL A 297 -1.00 -16.25 -2.06
CA VAL A 297 -1.85 -16.85 -3.09
C VAL A 297 -2.26 -18.25 -2.62
N PRO A 298 -3.57 -18.56 -2.50
CA PRO A 298 -3.98 -19.95 -2.36
C PRO A 298 -3.49 -20.74 -3.58
N ALA A 299 -2.93 -21.94 -3.36
CA ALA A 299 -2.58 -22.81 -4.47
C ALA A 299 -3.76 -22.91 -5.44
N PRO A 300 -3.56 -22.76 -6.76
CA PRO A 300 -4.65 -22.86 -7.71
C PRO A 300 -5.35 -24.22 -7.50
N PRO A 301 -6.69 -24.27 -7.54
CA PRO A 301 -7.40 -25.53 -7.40
C PRO A 301 -6.83 -26.48 -8.46
N SER A 302 -6.32 -27.64 -8.01
CA SER A 302 -5.90 -28.71 -8.92
C SER A 302 -7.13 -29.16 -9.68
N PHE A 303 -7.27 -28.73 -10.92
CA PHE A 303 -8.25 -29.32 -11.82
C PHE A 303 -7.87 -30.79 -11.99
N LYS A 304 -8.66 -31.67 -11.38
CA LYS A 304 -8.65 -33.10 -11.67
C LYS A 304 -9.49 -33.36 -12.91
#